data_4ba33d4ec2e08a1e9a234aba45c7c4d6
#
_entry.id   4ba33d4ec2e08a1e9a234aba45c7c4d6
#
_cell.length_a   1.000
_cell.length_b   1.000
_cell.length_c   1.000
_cell.angle_alpha   90.00
_cell.angle_beta   90.00
_cell.angle_gamma   90.00
#
_symmetry.space_group_name_H-M   'P 1'
#
loop_
_entity.id
_entity.type
_entity.pdbx_description
1 polymer ?
#
loop_
_entity_poly.entity_id
_entity_poly.type
_entity_poly.pdbx_seq_one_letter_code
_entity_poly.pdbx_strand_id
1 'polypeptide(L)'
;MTELAQKLPADVDARRQHAVELRRWLHRHPELSFNEAETAARVVAELERLGIPCSYPGPGGGVIGRLETDPAMPTIALRAELDALPGADLTDPGYRSIYADRMHACGHDAHMTMVLGAAALLAEKPPDGNVVFIFQPAEERGGGSRVMIDAGALEGVRAIFAGHVTQEWPTGKIMIRKGGMTAQSDRFCITVKGKGGHGARPHEAIDAVVIAALLITTLQTLVSRQTNPVHPSVITVGRIVAGTAANIIAESAELEGSIRTTIPETRDHIHKGIRRMTEAMGELHDAEIHLELSEGYPPVINTPEEVGLVRTCVRELFGPDALTTAPHASMGSEDFSYYLQHVPGAFFRFGARRPEWEPMPLHSPRFDIDEAVLAIGAEFFDALARRALHHYASATP
;
A
#
# COMPACT_ATOMS: atom_id res chain seq x y z
N MET A 1 -10.61 -20.00 -19.27
CA MET A 1 -11.02 -18.65 -19.71
C MET A 1 -12.45 -18.47 -19.24
N THR A 2 -12.68 -17.52 -18.36
CA THR A 2 -14.02 -17.22 -17.81
C THR A 2 -14.92 -16.68 -18.92
N GLU A 3 -16.25 -16.90 -18.84
CA GLU A 3 -17.26 -16.41 -19.82
C GLU A 3 -17.19 -14.90 -20.10
N LEU A 4 -16.64 -14.11 -19.18
CA LEU A 4 -16.37 -12.67 -19.37
C LEU A 4 -15.34 -12.39 -20.47
N ALA A 5 -14.41 -13.30 -20.72
CA ALA A 5 -13.36 -13.12 -21.73
C ALA A 5 -13.86 -13.22 -23.19
N GLN A 6 -15.09 -13.67 -23.43
CA GLN A 6 -15.61 -13.96 -24.78
C GLN A 6 -16.45 -12.82 -25.42
N LYS A 7 -16.67 -11.69 -24.76
CA LYS A 7 -17.61 -10.64 -25.22
C LYS A 7 -17.00 -9.38 -25.83
N LEU A 8 -15.70 -9.33 -26.09
CA LEU A 8 -15.03 -8.09 -26.49
C LEU A 8 -14.63 -8.06 -27.99
N PRO A 9 -14.70 -6.89 -28.70
CA PRO A 9 -14.39 -6.77 -30.15
C PRO A 9 -12.91 -7.01 -30.49
N ALA A 10 -12.57 -7.28 -31.77
CA ALA A 10 -11.24 -7.64 -32.25
C ALA A 10 -10.10 -6.67 -31.87
N ASP A 11 -10.39 -5.38 -31.71
CA ASP A 11 -9.44 -4.34 -31.25
C ASP A 11 -9.00 -4.53 -29.78
N VAL A 12 -9.75 -5.31 -29.03
CA VAL A 12 -9.50 -5.66 -27.63
C VAL A 12 -8.37 -6.67 -27.48
N ASP A 13 -8.19 -7.58 -28.45
CA ASP A 13 -7.13 -8.58 -28.37
C ASP A 13 -5.76 -7.93 -28.48
N ALA A 14 -5.61 -6.94 -29.37
CA ALA A 14 -4.37 -6.16 -29.50
C ALA A 14 -4.06 -5.35 -28.20
N ARG A 15 -5.08 -4.75 -27.57
CA ARG A 15 -4.93 -4.04 -26.29
C ARG A 15 -4.56 -4.98 -25.14
N ARG A 16 -5.18 -6.15 -25.09
CA ARG A 16 -4.85 -7.18 -24.10
C ARG A 16 -3.42 -7.66 -24.25
N GLN A 17 -3.01 -7.93 -25.49
CA GLN A 17 -1.63 -8.34 -25.76
C GLN A 17 -0.64 -7.26 -25.34
N HIS A 18 -0.89 -6.00 -25.69
CA HIS A 18 -0.06 -4.87 -25.27
C HIS A 18 0.03 -4.75 -23.74
N ALA A 19 -1.11 -4.90 -23.04
CA ALA A 19 -1.13 -4.87 -21.58
C ALA A 19 -0.27 -6.00 -20.97
N VAL A 20 -0.36 -7.22 -21.50
CA VAL A 20 0.48 -8.35 -21.05
C VAL A 20 1.96 -8.08 -21.32
N GLU A 21 2.31 -7.59 -22.52
CA GLU A 21 3.69 -7.26 -22.88
C GLU A 21 4.26 -6.15 -22.00
N LEU A 22 3.46 -5.09 -21.73
CA LEU A 22 3.84 -3.99 -20.86
C LEU A 22 4.06 -4.47 -19.42
N ARG A 23 3.09 -5.23 -18.83
CA ARG A 23 3.23 -5.80 -17.49
C ARG A 23 4.49 -6.67 -17.38
N ARG A 24 4.72 -7.54 -18.35
CA ARG A 24 5.90 -8.42 -18.38
C ARG A 24 7.21 -7.64 -18.52
N TRP A 25 7.20 -6.54 -19.29
CA TRP A 25 8.35 -5.65 -19.35
C TRP A 25 8.64 -5.01 -18.00
N LEU A 26 7.62 -4.43 -17.34
CA LEU A 26 7.73 -3.84 -15.99
C LEU A 26 8.20 -4.88 -14.97
N HIS A 27 7.65 -6.09 -15.01
CA HIS A 27 8.03 -7.18 -14.10
C HIS A 27 9.50 -7.60 -14.27
N ARG A 28 10.02 -7.54 -15.50
CA ARG A 28 11.44 -7.85 -15.80
C ARG A 28 12.41 -6.77 -15.38
N HIS A 29 11.94 -5.50 -15.26
CA HIS A 29 12.79 -4.35 -14.96
C HIS A 29 12.35 -3.65 -13.66
N PRO A 30 12.27 -4.38 -12.53
CA PRO A 30 11.85 -3.79 -11.27
C PRO A 30 12.88 -2.82 -10.73
N GLU A 31 12.42 -1.69 -10.18
CA GLU A 31 13.26 -0.71 -9.52
C GLU A 31 12.76 -0.48 -8.09
N LEU A 32 13.70 -0.28 -7.15
CA LEU A 32 13.38 -0.07 -5.75
C LEU A 32 12.90 1.35 -5.50
N SER A 33 12.18 1.54 -4.39
CA SER A 33 11.64 2.82 -3.93
C SER A 33 12.63 3.97 -4.07
N PHE A 34 12.18 5.08 -4.67
CA PHE A 34 12.94 6.29 -5.01
C PHE A 34 14.03 6.12 -6.10
N ASN A 35 14.10 4.96 -6.75
CA ASN A 35 15.05 4.71 -7.84
C ASN A 35 14.35 4.29 -9.14
N GLU A 36 13.06 4.59 -9.30
CA GLU A 36 12.16 4.11 -10.36
C GLU A 36 12.31 4.93 -11.67
N ALA A 37 13.55 5.18 -12.09
CA ALA A 37 13.82 6.06 -13.25
C ALA A 37 13.44 5.42 -14.59
N GLU A 38 13.77 4.14 -14.80
CA GLU A 38 13.45 3.40 -16.03
C GLU A 38 11.96 3.09 -16.10
N THR A 39 11.35 2.71 -14.98
CA THR A 39 9.91 2.49 -14.81
C THR A 39 9.13 3.76 -15.13
N ALA A 40 9.51 4.90 -14.54
CA ALA A 40 8.89 6.19 -14.80
C ALA A 40 9.04 6.62 -16.28
N ALA A 41 10.22 6.44 -16.87
CA ALA A 41 10.44 6.73 -18.29
C ALA A 41 9.55 5.87 -19.19
N ARG A 42 9.32 4.60 -18.84
CA ARG A 42 8.38 3.72 -19.55
C ARG A 42 6.95 4.23 -19.45
N VAL A 43 6.51 4.64 -18.27
CA VAL A 43 5.17 5.23 -18.06
C VAL A 43 5.01 6.52 -18.86
N VAL A 44 6.01 7.40 -18.85
CA VAL A 44 6.01 8.64 -19.67
C VAL A 44 5.83 8.30 -21.15
N ALA A 45 6.60 7.34 -21.67
CA ALA A 45 6.50 6.92 -23.06
C ALA A 45 5.11 6.37 -23.45
N GLU A 46 4.45 5.64 -22.55
CA GLU A 46 3.08 5.18 -22.77
C GLU A 46 2.07 6.33 -22.77
N LEU A 47 2.18 7.28 -21.85
CA LEU A 47 1.30 8.47 -21.80
C LEU A 47 1.49 9.35 -23.03
N GLU A 48 2.74 9.61 -23.46
CA GLU A 48 3.05 10.36 -24.68
C GLU A 48 2.48 9.69 -25.93
N ARG A 49 2.59 8.35 -26.05
CA ARG A 49 1.98 7.57 -27.13
C ARG A 49 0.47 7.75 -27.21
N LEU A 50 -0.18 7.96 -26.05
CA LEU A 50 -1.61 8.21 -25.95
C LEU A 50 -1.98 9.71 -26.16
N GLY A 51 -0.99 10.59 -26.33
CA GLY A 51 -1.21 12.03 -26.43
C GLY A 51 -1.62 12.68 -25.10
N ILE A 52 -1.33 12.04 -23.97
CA ILE A 52 -1.64 12.57 -22.65
C ILE A 52 -0.43 13.36 -22.12
N PRO A 53 -0.53 14.69 -21.94
CA PRO A 53 0.53 15.48 -21.33
C PRO A 53 0.89 14.94 -19.95
N CYS A 54 2.18 14.84 -19.66
CA CYS A 54 2.65 14.40 -18.36
C CYS A 54 3.86 15.17 -17.85
N SER A 55 4.05 15.17 -16.54
CA SER A 55 5.21 15.73 -15.85
C SER A 55 5.97 14.64 -15.12
N TYR A 56 7.28 14.68 -15.20
CA TYR A 56 8.21 13.81 -14.49
C TYR A 56 9.39 14.64 -14.00
N PRO A 57 9.47 14.94 -12.69
CA PRO A 57 10.53 15.80 -12.16
C PRO A 57 11.89 15.10 -12.02
N GLY A 58 12.01 13.83 -12.39
CA GLY A 58 13.22 13.04 -12.28
C GLY A 58 13.11 11.88 -11.27
N PRO A 59 14.20 11.13 -11.05
CA PRO A 59 14.19 9.94 -10.18
C PRO A 59 13.57 10.21 -8.81
N GLY A 60 12.69 9.33 -8.36
CA GLY A 60 11.95 9.46 -7.10
C GLY A 60 10.80 10.46 -7.10
N GLY A 61 10.55 11.16 -8.23
CA GLY A 61 9.52 12.19 -8.32
C GLY A 61 8.15 11.72 -8.81
N GLY A 62 8.04 10.49 -9.32
CA GLY A 62 6.81 9.95 -9.90
C GLY A 62 6.39 10.61 -11.21
N VAL A 63 5.27 10.18 -11.79
CA VAL A 63 4.73 10.71 -13.05
C VAL A 63 3.27 11.16 -12.84
N ILE A 64 2.93 12.37 -13.30
CA ILE A 64 1.57 12.89 -13.28
C ILE A 64 1.14 13.13 -14.74
N GLY A 65 0.20 12.33 -15.24
CA GLY A 65 -0.47 12.54 -16.52
C GLY A 65 -1.78 13.28 -16.33
N ARG A 66 -2.13 14.20 -17.26
CA ARG A 66 -3.38 14.97 -17.20
C ARG A 66 -4.13 14.86 -18.52
N LEU A 67 -5.28 14.21 -18.52
CA LEU A 67 -6.25 14.22 -19.62
C LEU A 67 -7.30 15.28 -19.32
N GLU A 68 -7.13 16.46 -19.91
CA GLU A 68 -8.05 17.59 -19.74
C GLU A 68 -8.94 17.71 -20.98
N THR A 69 -10.25 17.63 -20.77
CA THR A 69 -11.26 17.81 -21.82
C THR A 69 -11.92 19.18 -21.74
N ASP A 70 -12.22 19.65 -20.54
CA ASP A 70 -12.78 20.98 -20.26
C ASP A 70 -12.38 21.42 -18.84
N PRO A 71 -11.64 22.55 -18.69
CA PRO A 71 -11.24 23.06 -17.38
C PRO A 71 -12.40 23.38 -16.42
N ALA A 72 -13.62 23.61 -16.94
CA ALA A 72 -14.80 23.89 -16.12
C ALA A 72 -15.43 22.62 -15.52
N MET A 73 -15.05 21.45 -16.03
CA MET A 73 -15.60 20.17 -15.60
C MET A 73 -14.81 19.58 -14.41
N PRO A 74 -15.44 18.70 -13.62
CA PRO A 74 -14.78 18.04 -12.50
C PRO A 74 -13.56 17.23 -12.93
N THR A 75 -12.61 17.12 -12.02
CA THR A 75 -11.40 16.30 -12.18
C THR A 75 -11.37 15.17 -11.15
N ILE A 76 -11.08 13.96 -11.58
CA ILE A 76 -10.79 12.83 -10.68
C ILE A 76 -9.38 12.30 -10.89
N ALA A 77 -8.85 11.55 -9.92
CA ALA A 77 -7.55 10.92 -10.05
C ALA A 77 -7.63 9.39 -10.00
N LEU A 78 -6.78 8.74 -10.80
CA LEU A 78 -6.49 7.31 -10.75
C LEU A 78 -5.02 7.14 -10.38
N ARG A 79 -4.72 6.26 -9.41
CA ARG A 79 -3.34 6.07 -8.89
C ARG A 79 -2.86 4.64 -9.09
N ALA A 80 -1.59 4.51 -9.46
CA ALA A 80 -0.79 3.30 -9.38
C ALA A 80 0.59 3.60 -8.79
N GLU A 81 1.29 2.58 -8.32
CA GLU A 81 2.63 2.63 -7.73
C GLU A 81 3.68 2.21 -8.74
N LEU A 82 4.91 2.78 -8.64
CA LEU A 82 6.03 2.48 -9.55
C LEU A 82 6.99 1.44 -8.99
N ASP A 83 7.15 1.40 -7.67
CA ASP A 83 8.26 0.73 -7.01
C ASP A 83 8.08 -0.79 -6.88
N ALA A 84 9.22 -1.46 -6.75
CA ALA A 84 9.36 -2.88 -6.50
C ALA A 84 10.03 -3.15 -5.16
N LEU A 85 10.11 -4.43 -4.78
CA LEU A 85 10.65 -4.90 -3.53
C LEU A 85 12.03 -5.55 -3.70
N PRO A 86 12.90 -5.46 -2.68
CA PRO A 86 14.10 -6.28 -2.63
C PRO A 86 13.72 -7.75 -2.43
N GLY A 87 14.39 -8.63 -3.15
CA GLY A 87 14.19 -10.08 -3.06
C GLY A 87 14.43 -10.79 -4.37
N ALA A 88 14.64 -12.10 -4.32
CA ALA A 88 14.80 -12.92 -5.52
C ALA A 88 13.43 -13.19 -6.16
N ASP A 89 13.36 -13.09 -7.47
CA ASP A 89 12.20 -13.47 -8.26
C ASP A 89 12.28 -14.95 -8.66
N LEU A 90 11.32 -15.74 -8.20
CA LEU A 90 11.20 -17.17 -8.50
C LEU A 90 9.93 -17.49 -9.32
N THR A 91 9.40 -16.50 -10.04
CA THR A 91 8.23 -16.65 -10.94
C THR A 91 8.60 -17.33 -12.27
N ASP A 92 7.72 -17.23 -13.26
CA ASP A 92 7.95 -17.82 -14.60
C ASP A 92 9.23 -17.25 -15.25
N PRO A 93 10.16 -18.09 -15.73
CA PRO A 93 11.40 -17.63 -16.36
C PRO A 93 11.18 -16.81 -17.64
N GLY A 94 10.00 -16.86 -18.26
CA GLY A 94 9.69 -16.10 -19.48
C GLY A 94 9.60 -14.58 -19.27
N TYR A 95 9.26 -14.14 -18.05
CA TYR A 95 9.16 -12.70 -17.70
C TYR A 95 9.74 -12.35 -16.33
N ARG A 96 10.46 -13.27 -15.72
CA ARG A 96 11.18 -13.05 -14.43
C ARG A 96 12.07 -11.82 -14.49
N SER A 97 12.24 -11.16 -13.34
CA SER A 97 13.21 -10.09 -13.17
C SER A 97 14.58 -10.43 -13.73
N ILE A 98 15.18 -9.51 -14.47
CA ILE A 98 16.56 -9.62 -14.95
C ILE A 98 17.59 -9.36 -13.84
N TYR A 99 17.13 -8.86 -12.68
CA TYR A 99 17.96 -8.60 -11.51
C TYR A 99 17.77 -9.70 -10.47
N ALA A 100 18.86 -10.10 -9.80
CA ALA A 100 18.84 -11.19 -8.83
C ALA A 100 18.27 -10.78 -7.45
N ASP A 101 18.16 -9.47 -7.19
CA ASP A 101 17.97 -8.89 -5.87
C ASP A 101 16.67 -8.08 -5.72
N ARG A 102 15.83 -8.01 -6.76
CA ARG A 102 14.59 -7.22 -6.73
C ARG A 102 13.50 -7.79 -7.65
N MET A 103 12.23 -7.61 -7.26
CA MET A 103 11.08 -8.09 -8.01
C MET A 103 9.80 -7.30 -7.69
N HIS A 104 8.82 -7.35 -8.59
CA HIS A 104 7.46 -6.85 -8.32
C HIS A 104 6.62 -7.88 -7.53
N ALA A 105 6.95 -8.09 -6.26
CA ALA A 105 6.25 -9.04 -5.39
C ALA A 105 4.95 -8.48 -4.76
N CYS A 106 4.59 -7.22 -5.05
CA CYS A 106 3.36 -6.58 -4.60
C CYS A 106 2.34 -6.34 -5.74
N GLY A 107 2.75 -6.54 -7.01
CA GLY A 107 1.85 -6.41 -8.16
C GLY A 107 1.71 -4.99 -8.71
N HIS A 108 2.62 -4.08 -8.37
CA HIS A 108 2.63 -2.69 -8.86
C HIS A 108 2.79 -2.62 -10.39
N ASP A 109 3.49 -3.57 -11.00
CA ASP A 109 3.55 -3.77 -12.46
C ASP A 109 2.16 -3.97 -13.10
N ALA A 110 1.27 -4.69 -12.42
CA ALA A 110 -0.13 -4.83 -12.86
C ALA A 110 -0.93 -3.56 -12.63
N HIS A 111 -0.74 -2.86 -11.49
CA HIS A 111 -1.46 -1.61 -11.19
C HIS A 111 -1.14 -0.53 -12.23
N MET A 112 0.15 -0.32 -12.56
CA MET A 112 0.56 0.58 -13.64
C MET A 112 -0.10 0.21 -14.96
N THR A 113 -0.07 -1.07 -15.30
CA THR A 113 -0.65 -1.57 -16.56
C THR A 113 -2.16 -1.35 -16.64
N MET A 114 -2.89 -1.57 -15.54
CA MET A 114 -4.34 -1.34 -15.49
C MET A 114 -4.69 0.15 -15.62
N VAL A 115 -3.96 1.04 -14.94
CA VAL A 115 -4.18 2.49 -15.03
C VAL A 115 -3.79 3.03 -16.39
N LEU A 116 -2.69 2.58 -17.02
CA LEU A 116 -2.33 2.92 -18.40
C LEU A 116 -3.33 2.37 -19.42
N GLY A 117 -3.87 1.19 -19.17
CA GLY A 117 -4.98 0.64 -19.97
C GLY A 117 -6.23 1.50 -19.92
N ALA A 118 -6.62 1.97 -18.72
CA ALA A 118 -7.72 2.92 -18.56
C ALA A 118 -7.42 4.27 -19.24
N ALA A 119 -6.18 4.77 -19.14
CA ALA A 119 -5.76 5.98 -19.84
C ALA A 119 -5.92 5.84 -21.36
N ALA A 120 -5.61 4.68 -21.92
CA ALA A 120 -5.81 4.40 -23.35
C ALA A 120 -7.30 4.44 -23.74
N LEU A 121 -8.19 3.84 -22.95
CA LEU A 121 -9.63 3.84 -23.18
C LEU A 121 -10.22 5.26 -23.08
N LEU A 122 -9.77 6.02 -22.07
CA LEU A 122 -10.20 7.40 -21.85
C LEU A 122 -9.66 8.36 -22.93
N ALA A 123 -8.45 8.16 -23.43
CA ALA A 123 -7.89 8.96 -24.53
C ALA A 123 -8.59 8.68 -25.86
N GLU A 124 -8.94 7.41 -26.14
CA GLU A 124 -9.67 7.03 -27.35
C GLU A 124 -11.09 7.58 -27.38
N LYS A 125 -11.77 7.55 -26.24
CA LYS A 125 -13.09 8.15 -26.05
C LYS A 125 -13.06 9.08 -24.85
N PRO A 126 -12.73 10.36 -25.04
CA PRO A 126 -12.62 11.32 -23.96
C PRO A 126 -13.89 11.38 -23.08
N PRO A 127 -13.76 11.45 -21.75
CA PRO A 127 -14.90 11.56 -20.85
C PRO A 127 -15.41 13.01 -20.76
N ASP A 128 -16.60 13.19 -20.20
CA ASP A 128 -17.14 14.50 -19.84
C ASP A 128 -16.50 14.97 -18.51
N GLY A 129 -15.25 15.40 -18.56
CA GLY A 129 -14.46 15.83 -17.39
C GLY A 129 -13.00 15.42 -17.48
N ASN A 130 -12.24 15.75 -16.46
CA ASN A 130 -10.79 15.66 -16.46
C ASN A 130 -10.29 14.50 -15.60
N VAL A 131 -9.20 13.86 -16.04
CA VAL A 131 -8.60 12.72 -15.31
C VAL A 131 -7.12 12.98 -15.09
N VAL A 132 -6.68 12.85 -13.83
CA VAL A 132 -5.27 12.84 -13.45
C VAL A 132 -4.84 11.40 -13.24
N PHE A 133 -3.78 10.98 -13.90
CA PHE A 133 -3.14 9.70 -13.73
C PHE A 133 -1.90 9.89 -12.86
N ILE A 134 -1.87 9.28 -11.69
CA ILE A 134 -0.78 9.38 -10.71
C ILE A 134 -0.02 8.07 -10.70
N PHE A 135 1.24 8.11 -11.12
CA PHE A 135 2.16 6.99 -11.00
C PHE A 135 3.18 7.34 -9.93
N GLN A 136 2.94 6.80 -8.75
CA GLN A 136 3.57 7.20 -7.51
C GLN A 136 4.85 6.40 -7.25
N PRO A 137 5.97 7.04 -6.83
CA PRO A 137 7.15 6.35 -6.37
C PRO A 137 6.98 5.82 -4.94
N ALA A 138 7.83 4.90 -4.51
CA ALA A 138 8.15 4.58 -3.12
C ALA A 138 6.95 4.37 -2.17
N GLU A 139 5.98 3.56 -2.57
CA GLU A 139 4.89 3.12 -1.68
C GLU A 139 5.45 2.24 -0.55
N GLU A 140 6.32 1.28 -0.89
CA GLU A 140 6.87 0.27 0.02
C GLU A 140 7.84 0.86 1.07
N ARG A 141 8.44 2.01 0.75
CA ARG A 141 9.43 2.66 1.64
C ARG A 141 9.47 4.17 1.45
N GLY A 142 8.89 4.92 2.36
CA GLY A 142 9.14 6.35 2.44
C GLY A 142 7.97 7.27 2.14
N GLY A 143 6.79 6.74 1.78
CA GLY A 143 5.59 7.54 1.61
C GLY A 143 5.65 8.46 0.38
N GLY A 144 5.89 7.88 -0.79
CA GLY A 144 5.95 8.60 -2.06
C GLY A 144 4.66 9.34 -2.42
N SER A 145 3.53 8.97 -1.81
CA SER A 145 2.28 9.74 -1.92
C SER A 145 2.43 11.20 -1.49
N ARG A 146 3.22 11.50 -0.46
CA ARG A 146 3.52 12.89 -0.04
C ARG A 146 4.30 13.64 -1.12
N VAL A 147 5.27 12.97 -1.75
CA VAL A 147 6.02 13.55 -2.89
C VAL A 147 5.07 13.95 -4.02
N MET A 148 4.09 13.09 -4.33
CA MET A 148 3.09 13.37 -5.37
C MET A 148 2.14 14.50 -4.96
N ILE A 149 1.72 14.55 -3.71
CA ILE A 149 0.87 15.64 -3.17
C ILE A 149 1.61 16.98 -3.27
N ASP A 150 2.87 17.01 -2.82
CA ASP A 150 3.72 18.22 -2.88
C ASP A 150 4.01 18.66 -4.33
N ALA A 151 4.04 17.70 -5.27
CA ALA A 151 4.17 17.96 -6.71
C ALA A 151 2.85 18.43 -7.37
N GLY A 152 1.77 18.62 -6.62
CA GLY A 152 0.50 19.13 -7.15
C GLY A 152 -0.39 18.06 -7.81
N ALA A 153 -0.18 16.78 -7.53
CA ALA A 153 -0.99 15.70 -8.12
C ALA A 153 -2.48 15.79 -7.79
N LEU A 154 -2.84 16.45 -6.69
CA LEU A 154 -4.24 16.64 -6.26
C LEU A 154 -4.83 18.00 -6.65
N GLU A 155 -4.14 18.83 -7.41
CA GLU A 155 -4.67 20.12 -7.82
C GLU A 155 -5.95 19.97 -8.65
N GLY A 156 -7.06 20.56 -8.15
CA GLY A 156 -8.39 20.49 -8.77
C GLY A 156 -9.10 19.13 -8.65
N VAL A 157 -8.47 18.11 -8.06
CA VAL A 157 -9.04 16.75 -7.94
C VAL A 157 -10.18 16.74 -6.92
N ARG A 158 -11.34 16.19 -7.32
CA ARG A 158 -12.55 16.03 -6.49
C ARG A 158 -12.59 14.68 -5.77
N ALA A 159 -12.02 13.64 -6.37
CA ALA A 159 -11.93 12.31 -5.79
C ALA A 159 -10.76 11.52 -6.38
N ILE A 160 -10.23 10.57 -5.61
CA ILE A 160 -9.13 9.69 -6.03
C ILE A 160 -9.49 8.22 -5.85
N PHE A 161 -9.06 7.38 -6.80
CA PHE A 161 -9.29 5.94 -6.78
C PHE A 161 -7.98 5.19 -7.02
N ALA A 162 -7.80 4.09 -6.28
CA ALA A 162 -6.72 3.14 -6.49
C ALA A 162 -7.18 1.71 -6.24
N GLY A 163 -6.58 0.77 -6.93
CA GLY A 163 -6.91 -0.64 -6.81
C GLY A 163 -5.66 -1.49 -6.71
N HIS A 164 -5.67 -2.47 -5.82
CA HIS A 164 -4.55 -3.36 -5.56
C HIS A 164 -4.90 -4.82 -5.91
N VAL A 165 -4.03 -5.52 -6.60
CA VAL A 165 -4.21 -6.95 -6.90
C VAL A 165 -4.00 -7.81 -5.64
N THR A 166 -4.73 -8.93 -5.56
CA THR A 166 -4.57 -9.89 -4.47
C THR A 166 -4.91 -11.29 -4.92
N GLN A 167 -4.22 -12.28 -4.41
CA GLN A 167 -4.55 -13.69 -4.62
C GLN A 167 -5.57 -14.25 -3.59
N GLU A 168 -6.06 -13.45 -2.65
CA GLU A 168 -7.12 -13.88 -1.72
C GLU A 168 -8.40 -14.31 -2.46
N TRP A 169 -8.69 -13.65 -3.58
CA TRP A 169 -9.85 -13.95 -4.44
C TRP A 169 -9.45 -14.30 -5.86
N PRO A 170 -10.27 -15.11 -6.54
CA PRO A 170 -10.04 -15.40 -7.95
C PRO A 170 -10.25 -14.15 -8.81
N THR A 171 -9.64 -14.16 -10.00
CA THR A 171 -9.81 -13.14 -11.04
C THR A 171 -11.29 -12.94 -11.38
N GLY A 172 -11.70 -11.68 -11.55
CA GLY A 172 -13.09 -11.27 -11.74
C GLY A 172 -13.83 -10.87 -10.46
N LYS A 173 -13.23 -11.06 -9.26
CA LYS A 173 -13.75 -10.52 -8.02
C LYS A 173 -13.15 -9.14 -7.73
N ILE A 174 -13.97 -8.22 -7.25
CA ILE A 174 -13.53 -6.91 -6.75
C ILE A 174 -14.04 -6.76 -5.33
N MET A 175 -13.09 -6.54 -4.42
CA MET A 175 -13.39 -6.34 -3.01
C MET A 175 -13.34 -4.88 -2.65
N ILE A 176 -14.39 -4.38 -2.04
CA ILE A 176 -14.43 -3.05 -1.43
C ILE A 176 -15.18 -3.06 -0.11
N ARG A 177 -14.71 -2.23 0.80
CA ARG A 177 -15.25 -2.06 2.14
C ARG A 177 -15.43 -0.57 2.43
N LYS A 178 -16.52 -0.20 3.10
CA LYS A 178 -16.76 1.14 3.65
C LYS A 178 -15.91 1.32 4.91
N GLY A 179 -15.29 2.49 5.06
CA GLY A 179 -14.43 2.80 6.20
C GLY A 179 -13.05 2.15 6.08
N GLY A 180 -12.47 1.69 7.18
CA GLY A 180 -11.09 1.20 7.22
C GLY A 180 -10.81 0.03 6.30
N MET A 181 -9.85 0.18 5.40
CA MET A 181 -9.35 -0.84 4.48
C MET A 181 -8.05 -1.45 4.97
N THR A 182 -7.14 -0.63 5.52
CA THR A 182 -5.83 -1.04 6.02
C THR A 182 -5.61 -0.57 7.44
N ALA A 183 -4.63 -1.14 8.13
CA ALA A 183 -4.15 -0.62 9.39
C ALA A 183 -3.23 0.58 9.16
N GLN A 184 -3.11 1.42 10.15
CA GLN A 184 -2.00 2.33 10.32
C GLN A 184 -0.78 1.57 10.85
N SER A 185 0.41 2.09 10.62
CA SER A 185 1.65 1.46 11.06
C SER A 185 2.57 2.47 11.72
N ASP A 186 3.18 2.08 12.83
CA ASP A 186 4.19 2.87 13.51
C ASP A 186 5.38 1.99 13.85
N ARG A 187 6.48 2.64 14.16
CA ARG A 187 7.70 1.99 14.66
C ARG A 187 8.05 2.55 16.03
N PHE A 188 8.71 1.73 16.82
CA PHE A 188 9.33 2.18 18.06
C PHE A 188 10.73 1.62 18.19
N CYS A 189 11.61 2.41 18.82
CA CYS A 189 12.89 1.98 19.32
C CYS A 189 12.94 2.30 20.83
N ILE A 190 13.32 1.32 21.64
CA ILE A 190 13.51 1.47 23.06
C ILE A 190 14.96 1.11 23.41
N THR A 191 15.69 2.07 23.94
CA THR A 191 17.05 1.86 24.45
C THR A 191 17.01 1.85 25.97
N VAL A 192 17.35 0.70 26.56
CA VAL A 192 17.53 0.54 28.01
C VAL A 192 19.00 0.75 28.32
N LYS A 193 19.30 1.72 29.20
CA LYS A 193 20.62 1.93 29.77
C LYS A 193 20.61 1.56 31.24
N GLY A 194 21.32 0.50 31.56
CA GLY A 194 21.53 0.03 32.90
C GLY A 194 22.95 0.32 33.39
N LYS A 195 23.50 -0.62 34.15
CA LYS A 195 24.89 -0.58 34.63
C LYS A 195 25.53 -1.95 34.51
N GLY A 196 26.54 -2.06 33.67
CA GLY A 196 27.27 -3.31 33.44
C GLY A 196 27.99 -3.82 34.71
N GLY A 197 28.19 -5.13 34.79
CA GLY A 197 28.82 -5.74 35.96
C GLY A 197 29.21 -7.19 35.80
N HIS A 198 29.82 -7.74 36.84
CA HIS A 198 30.18 -9.14 36.89
C HIS A 198 28.94 -10.01 37.12
N GLY A 199 28.68 -11.04 36.30
CA GLY A 199 27.50 -11.89 36.36
C GLY A 199 27.23 -12.55 37.74
N ALA A 200 28.24 -12.72 38.60
CA ALA A 200 28.08 -13.19 39.96
C ALA A 200 27.82 -12.08 41.02
N ARG A 201 27.78 -10.82 40.61
CA ARG A 201 27.57 -9.66 41.48
C ARG A 201 26.43 -8.74 41.01
N PRO A 202 25.21 -9.28 40.87
CA PRO A 202 24.09 -8.52 40.30
C PRO A 202 23.66 -7.30 41.14
N HIS A 203 23.95 -7.30 42.45
CA HIS A 203 23.66 -6.21 43.38
C HIS A 203 24.53 -4.95 43.15
N GLU A 204 25.57 -5.03 42.35
CA GLU A 204 26.47 -3.91 41.99
C GLU A 204 26.10 -3.32 40.60
N ALA A 205 25.11 -3.91 39.90
CA ALA A 205 24.76 -3.64 38.50
C ALA A 205 23.26 -3.35 38.31
N ILE A 206 22.88 -2.90 37.11
CA ILE A 206 21.49 -2.77 36.63
C ILE A 206 21.41 -3.52 35.31
N ASP A 207 20.67 -4.64 35.30
CA ASP A 207 20.69 -5.62 34.22
C ASP A 207 19.74 -5.19 33.07
N ALA A 208 20.31 -4.62 32.00
CA ALA A 208 19.54 -4.18 30.84
C ALA A 208 18.85 -5.35 30.11
N VAL A 209 19.38 -6.57 30.15
CA VAL A 209 18.76 -7.75 29.53
C VAL A 209 17.46 -8.14 30.26
N VAL A 210 17.50 -8.15 31.59
CA VAL A 210 16.32 -8.45 32.41
C VAL A 210 15.23 -7.43 32.20
N ILE A 211 15.58 -6.14 32.21
CA ILE A 211 14.64 -5.02 32.00
C ILE A 211 14.02 -5.11 30.61
N ALA A 212 14.81 -5.35 29.57
CA ALA A 212 14.31 -5.52 28.21
C ALA A 212 13.31 -6.70 28.10
N ALA A 213 13.61 -7.83 28.73
CA ALA A 213 12.71 -8.99 28.73
C ALA A 213 11.36 -8.69 29.44
N LEU A 214 11.40 -7.95 30.54
CA LEU A 214 10.20 -7.50 31.25
C LEU A 214 9.40 -6.52 30.39
N LEU A 215 10.05 -5.57 29.72
CA LEU A 215 9.39 -4.64 28.79
C LEU A 215 8.68 -5.38 27.67
N ILE A 216 9.34 -6.35 27.02
CA ILE A 216 8.73 -7.13 25.92
C ILE A 216 7.42 -7.77 26.38
N THR A 217 7.42 -8.42 27.53
CA THR A 217 6.22 -9.10 28.08
C THR A 217 5.15 -8.11 28.54
N THR A 218 5.56 -7.00 29.15
CA THR A 218 4.65 -5.97 29.66
C THR A 218 3.95 -5.25 28.50
N LEU A 219 4.65 -4.91 27.42
CA LEU A 219 4.07 -4.28 26.23
C LEU A 219 2.95 -5.11 25.60
N GLN A 220 3.03 -6.47 25.64
CA GLN A 220 1.96 -7.31 25.11
C GLN A 220 0.64 -7.12 25.87
N THR A 221 0.68 -6.65 27.12
CA THR A 221 -0.53 -6.41 27.93
C THR A 221 -1.34 -5.21 27.43
N LEU A 222 -0.73 -4.28 26.68
CA LEU A 222 -1.46 -3.19 26.03
C LEU A 222 -2.51 -3.75 25.07
N VAL A 223 -2.13 -4.71 24.23
CA VAL A 223 -3.08 -5.35 23.30
C VAL A 223 -4.01 -6.30 24.04
N SER A 224 -3.47 -7.20 24.87
CA SER A 224 -4.24 -8.30 25.43
C SER A 224 -5.14 -7.88 26.60
N ARG A 225 -4.87 -6.78 27.31
CA ARG A 225 -5.58 -6.37 28.54
C ARG A 225 -6.09 -4.94 28.53
N GLN A 226 -5.57 -4.04 27.68
CA GLN A 226 -5.90 -2.62 27.72
C GLN A 226 -6.56 -2.10 26.44
N THR A 227 -6.52 -2.87 25.35
CA THR A 227 -7.21 -2.55 24.09
C THR A 227 -8.54 -3.28 24.02
N ASN A 228 -9.56 -2.63 23.44
CA ASN A 228 -10.86 -3.28 23.19
C ASN A 228 -10.65 -4.47 22.24
N PRO A 229 -11.10 -5.70 22.60
CA PRO A 229 -10.87 -6.90 21.79
C PRO A 229 -11.42 -6.85 20.36
N VAL A 230 -12.40 -5.96 20.08
CA VAL A 230 -12.94 -5.77 18.72
C VAL A 230 -12.16 -4.73 17.91
N HIS A 231 -11.12 -4.14 18.47
CA HIS A 231 -10.20 -3.23 17.80
C HIS A 231 -8.91 -3.95 17.43
N PRO A 232 -8.77 -4.47 16.19
CA PRO A 232 -7.57 -5.17 15.77
C PRO A 232 -6.30 -4.36 16.01
N SER A 233 -5.37 -4.92 16.76
CA SER A 233 -4.12 -4.26 17.13
C SER A 233 -3.00 -5.28 17.31
N VAL A 234 -1.79 -4.90 16.93
CA VAL A 234 -0.60 -5.74 17.07
C VAL A 234 0.56 -4.87 17.55
N ILE A 235 1.31 -5.34 18.54
CA ILE A 235 2.61 -4.82 18.94
C ILE A 235 3.63 -5.93 18.76
N THR A 236 4.60 -5.73 17.86
CA THR A 236 5.66 -6.69 17.60
C THR A 236 6.99 -6.11 18.00
N VAL A 237 7.76 -6.82 18.83
CA VAL A 237 9.20 -6.57 18.99
C VAL A 237 9.90 -7.50 18.01
N GLY A 238 10.42 -6.93 16.92
CA GLY A 238 11.02 -7.69 15.82
C GLY A 238 12.54 -7.88 15.97
N ARG A 239 13.18 -7.04 16.77
CA ARG A 239 14.63 -7.08 17.00
C ARG A 239 14.96 -6.74 18.45
N ILE A 240 15.90 -7.49 19.02
CA ILE A 240 16.53 -7.19 20.31
C ILE A 240 18.05 -7.37 20.17
N VAL A 241 18.81 -6.41 20.70
CA VAL A 241 20.27 -6.49 20.79
C VAL A 241 20.67 -6.17 22.22
N ALA A 242 21.34 -7.11 22.90
CA ALA A 242 21.76 -6.94 24.27
C ALA A 242 22.89 -7.91 24.65
N GLY A 243 23.81 -7.48 25.53
CA GLY A 243 24.86 -8.30 26.11
C GLY A 243 26.01 -8.62 25.17
N THR A 244 27.13 -9.03 25.75
CA THR A 244 28.39 -9.34 25.04
C THR A 244 28.98 -10.69 25.41
N ALA A 245 28.76 -11.17 26.65
CA ALA A 245 29.27 -12.46 27.14
C ALA A 245 28.38 -13.01 28.26
N ALA A 246 28.37 -14.33 28.42
CA ALA A 246 27.49 -15.04 29.36
C ALA A 246 27.76 -14.72 30.85
N ASN A 247 28.93 -14.22 31.20
CA ASN A 247 29.34 -13.89 32.57
C ASN A 247 29.40 -12.38 32.84
N ILE A 248 28.90 -11.55 31.93
CA ILE A 248 28.85 -10.08 32.04
C ILE A 248 27.39 -9.64 32.05
N ILE A 249 26.99 -8.85 33.05
CA ILE A 249 25.70 -8.16 33.06
C ILE A 249 25.73 -7.03 32.02
N ALA A 250 24.77 -7.01 31.12
CA ALA A 250 24.73 -6.04 30.04
C ALA A 250 24.41 -4.63 30.55
N GLU A 251 25.20 -3.65 30.08
CA GLU A 251 24.98 -2.23 30.36
C GLU A 251 23.85 -1.63 29.53
N SER A 252 23.57 -2.20 28.35
CA SER A 252 22.53 -1.68 27.45
C SER A 252 21.79 -2.80 26.73
N ALA A 253 20.54 -2.51 26.38
CA ALA A 253 19.72 -3.29 25.48
C ALA A 253 18.93 -2.38 24.55
N GLU A 254 18.78 -2.78 23.30
CA GLU A 254 17.99 -2.09 22.27
C GLU A 254 16.87 -3.01 21.77
N LEU A 255 15.65 -2.48 21.71
CA LEU A 255 14.45 -3.13 21.22
C LEU A 255 13.90 -2.33 20.04
N GLU A 256 13.69 -2.96 18.89
CA GLU A 256 12.99 -2.34 17.77
C GLU A 256 11.69 -3.10 17.48
N GLY A 257 10.63 -2.36 17.22
CA GLY A 257 9.34 -2.97 16.97
C GLY A 257 8.41 -2.14 16.10
N SER A 258 7.26 -2.73 15.82
CA SER A 258 6.18 -2.11 15.06
C SER A 258 4.87 -2.19 15.80
N ILE A 259 3.99 -1.21 15.52
CA ILE A 259 2.63 -1.12 16.02
C ILE A 259 1.72 -1.11 14.81
N ARG A 260 0.65 -1.92 14.85
CA ARG A 260 -0.41 -1.92 13.84
C ARG A 260 -1.74 -1.76 14.54
N THR A 261 -2.55 -0.81 14.08
CA THR A 261 -3.93 -0.62 14.56
C THR A 261 -4.81 -0.15 13.41
N THR A 262 -6.12 -0.47 13.50
CA THR A 262 -7.10 -0.07 12.48
C THR A 262 -7.91 1.16 12.88
N ILE A 263 -7.72 1.67 14.10
CA ILE A 263 -8.51 2.73 14.70
C ILE A 263 -7.56 3.78 15.30
N PRO A 264 -7.68 5.07 14.91
CA PRO A 264 -6.78 6.14 15.38
C PRO A 264 -6.74 6.29 16.92
N GLU A 265 -7.88 6.23 17.58
CA GLU A 265 -7.96 6.35 19.05
C GLU A 265 -7.22 5.20 19.76
N THR A 266 -7.21 4.01 19.15
CA THR A 266 -6.46 2.86 19.68
C THR A 266 -4.95 3.07 19.52
N ARG A 267 -4.51 3.72 18.44
CA ARG A 267 -3.12 4.12 18.24
C ARG A 267 -2.64 5.03 19.37
N ASP A 268 -3.40 6.10 19.65
CA ASP A 268 -3.08 7.05 20.69
C ASP A 268 -3.01 6.39 22.07
N HIS A 269 -3.94 5.47 22.33
CA HIS A 269 -3.94 4.67 23.56
C HIS A 269 -2.68 3.82 23.71
N ILE A 270 -2.28 3.14 22.63
CA ILE A 270 -1.07 2.29 22.61
C ILE A 270 0.19 3.16 22.78
N HIS A 271 0.31 4.28 22.07
CA HIS A 271 1.45 5.20 22.20
C HIS A 271 1.61 5.71 23.63
N LYS A 272 0.51 6.17 24.26
CA LYS A 272 0.50 6.60 25.68
C LYS A 272 0.85 5.43 26.61
N GLY A 273 0.37 4.23 26.29
CA GLY A 273 0.65 3.04 27.06
C GLY A 273 2.13 2.63 27.03
N ILE A 274 2.76 2.67 25.85
CA ILE A 274 4.19 2.37 25.71
C ILE A 274 5.02 3.37 26.49
N ARG A 275 4.76 4.69 26.37
CA ARG A 275 5.47 5.73 27.13
C ARG A 275 5.36 5.49 28.63
N ARG A 276 4.16 5.30 29.16
CA ARG A 276 3.92 5.02 30.56
C ARG A 276 4.66 3.77 31.06
N MET A 277 4.69 2.70 30.25
CA MET A 277 5.36 1.46 30.64
C MET A 277 6.88 1.59 30.63
N THR A 278 7.45 2.31 29.67
CA THR A 278 8.89 2.58 29.63
C THR A 278 9.33 3.46 30.79
N GLU A 279 8.60 4.51 31.12
CA GLU A 279 8.84 5.39 32.27
C GLU A 279 8.77 4.59 33.59
N ALA A 280 7.68 3.86 33.82
CA ALA A 280 7.51 3.06 35.03
C ALA A 280 8.57 1.96 35.19
N MET A 281 9.03 1.37 34.10
CA MET A 281 10.07 0.34 34.12
C MET A 281 11.44 0.95 34.46
N GLY A 282 11.71 2.16 33.98
CA GLY A 282 12.91 2.92 34.33
C GLY A 282 12.94 3.25 35.84
N GLU A 283 11.86 3.74 36.39
CA GLU A 283 11.72 4.03 37.83
C GLU A 283 11.84 2.77 38.69
N LEU A 284 11.20 1.66 38.27
CA LEU A 284 11.22 0.40 39.01
C LEU A 284 12.62 -0.21 39.14
N HIS A 285 13.50 0.01 38.16
CA HIS A 285 14.80 -0.64 38.06
C HIS A 285 15.98 0.32 38.18
N ASP A 286 15.77 1.60 38.49
CA ASP A 286 16.81 2.64 38.48
C ASP A 286 17.57 2.71 37.14
N ALA A 287 16.88 2.48 36.03
CA ALA A 287 17.44 2.47 34.67
C ALA A 287 16.99 3.70 33.87
N GLU A 288 17.87 4.19 32.99
CA GLU A 288 17.49 5.19 32.00
C GLU A 288 16.92 4.48 30.79
N ILE A 289 15.65 4.82 30.40
CA ILE A 289 15.00 4.22 29.23
C ILE A 289 14.60 5.33 28.27
N HIS A 290 15.14 5.26 27.04
CA HIS A 290 14.78 6.16 25.95
C HIS A 290 13.79 5.46 25.01
N LEU A 291 12.71 6.16 24.69
CA LEU A 291 11.69 5.71 23.73
C LEU A 291 11.63 6.68 22.56
N GLU A 292 11.84 6.15 21.37
CA GLU A 292 11.54 6.81 20.11
C GLU A 292 10.31 6.17 19.49
N LEU A 293 9.30 6.98 19.15
CA LEU A 293 8.10 6.58 18.42
C LEU A 293 8.07 7.33 17.10
N SER A 294 8.07 6.58 16.01
CA SER A 294 7.98 7.11 14.65
C SER A 294 6.63 6.76 14.07
N GLU A 295 5.84 7.78 13.75
CA GLU A 295 4.57 7.62 13.07
C GLU A 295 4.80 7.25 11.60
N GLY A 296 4.18 6.15 11.18
CA GLY A 296 4.14 5.71 9.80
C GLY A 296 2.81 6.06 9.11
N TYR A 297 2.38 5.24 8.18
CA TYR A 297 1.20 5.50 7.38
C TYR A 297 -0.07 5.51 8.22
N PRO A 298 -0.98 6.50 8.03
CA PRO A 298 -2.31 6.45 8.60
C PRO A 298 -3.14 5.29 8.00
N PRO A 299 -4.30 4.94 8.57
CA PRO A 299 -5.14 3.91 7.97
C PRO A 299 -5.78 4.42 6.68
N VAL A 300 -5.92 3.56 5.68
CA VAL A 300 -6.77 3.87 4.52
C VAL A 300 -8.23 3.79 4.96
N ILE A 301 -8.93 4.90 4.90
CA ILE A 301 -10.36 5.00 5.25
C ILE A 301 -11.14 5.46 4.03
N ASN A 302 -11.81 4.52 3.37
CA ASN A 302 -12.64 4.80 2.22
C ASN A 302 -13.84 5.67 2.57
N THR A 303 -14.11 6.70 1.76
CA THR A 303 -15.30 7.55 1.90
C THR A 303 -16.55 6.83 1.39
N PRO A 304 -17.70 7.02 2.07
CA PRO A 304 -18.92 6.26 1.77
C PRO A 304 -19.45 6.42 0.37
N GLU A 305 -19.33 7.62 -0.19
CA GLU A 305 -19.86 8.00 -1.50
C GLU A 305 -19.08 7.31 -2.61
N GLU A 306 -17.74 7.34 -2.57
CA GLU A 306 -16.85 6.71 -3.53
C GLU A 306 -16.93 5.19 -3.47
N VAL A 307 -17.14 4.63 -2.28
CA VAL A 307 -17.49 3.20 -2.14
C VAL A 307 -18.78 2.86 -2.87
N GLY A 308 -19.78 3.75 -2.83
CA GLY A 308 -21.03 3.62 -3.57
C GLY A 308 -20.80 3.57 -5.07
N LEU A 309 -19.96 4.49 -5.60
CA LEU A 309 -19.60 4.54 -7.03
C LEU A 309 -18.92 3.24 -7.47
N VAL A 310 -17.91 2.79 -6.72
CA VAL A 310 -17.19 1.53 -6.99
C VAL A 310 -18.16 0.34 -7.02
N ARG A 311 -19.02 0.19 -6.00
CA ARG A 311 -19.99 -0.91 -5.93
C ARG A 311 -20.97 -0.92 -7.10
N THR A 312 -21.41 0.25 -7.53
CA THR A 312 -22.30 0.39 -8.67
C THR A 312 -21.61 -0.03 -9.96
N CYS A 313 -20.37 0.45 -10.20
CA CYS A 313 -19.58 0.05 -11.36
C CYS A 313 -19.36 -1.47 -11.42
N VAL A 314 -18.98 -2.10 -10.29
CA VAL A 314 -18.77 -3.56 -10.25
C VAL A 314 -20.04 -4.30 -10.67
N ARG A 315 -21.19 -3.92 -10.12
CA ARG A 315 -22.46 -4.61 -10.40
C ARG A 315 -22.90 -4.46 -11.84
N GLU A 316 -22.70 -3.28 -12.43
CA GLU A 316 -23.13 -3.00 -13.81
C GLU A 316 -22.20 -3.67 -14.83
N LEU A 317 -20.90 -3.66 -14.60
CA LEU A 317 -19.92 -4.22 -15.54
C LEU A 317 -19.82 -5.75 -15.46
N PHE A 318 -19.77 -6.28 -14.23
CA PHE A 318 -19.39 -7.67 -13.97
C PHE A 318 -20.48 -8.48 -13.25
N GLY A 319 -21.60 -7.83 -12.89
CA GLY A 319 -22.68 -8.45 -12.14
C GLY A 319 -22.46 -8.45 -10.63
N PRO A 320 -23.53 -8.75 -9.85
CA PRO A 320 -23.50 -8.70 -8.39
C PRO A 320 -22.52 -9.69 -7.76
N ASP A 321 -22.28 -10.83 -8.39
CA ASP A 321 -21.40 -11.88 -7.89
C ASP A 321 -19.92 -11.48 -7.95
N ALA A 322 -19.55 -10.51 -8.78
CA ALA A 322 -18.18 -10.00 -8.84
C ALA A 322 -17.81 -9.18 -7.59
N LEU A 323 -18.81 -8.58 -6.93
CA LEU A 323 -18.60 -7.77 -5.74
C LEU A 323 -18.40 -8.65 -4.49
N THR A 324 -17.31 -8.41 -3.77
CA THR A 324 -17.07 -9.01 -2.46
C THR A 324 -16.72 -7.98 -1.41
N THR A 325 -16.77 -8.36 -0.14
CA THR A 325 -16.47 -7.47 0.99
C THR A 325 -15.62 -8.23 2.01
N ALA A 326 -14.47 -7.67 2.38
CA ALA A 326 -13.70 -8.23 3.48
C ALA A 326 -14.41 -7.99 4.82
N PRO A 327 -14.46 -8.99 5.71
CA PRO A 327 -15.08 -8.83 7.02
C PRO A 327 -14.30 -7.85 7.91
N HIS A 328 -12.99 -7.76 7.72
CA HIS A 328 -12.08 -6.91 8.51
C HIS A 328 -11.15 -6.11 7.61
N ALA A 329 -10.61 -5.00 8.15
CA ALA A 329 -9.50 -4.29 7.54
C ALA A 329 -8.25 -5.19 7.51
N SER A 330 -7.39 -5.01 6.49
CA SER A 330 -6.07 -5.64 6.45
C SER A 330 -5.17 -5.04 7.54
N MET A 331 -4.29 -5.85 8.12
CA MET A 331 -3.25 -5.36 9.03
C MET A 331 -1.99 -4.84 8.28
N GLY A 332 -1.96 -4.92 6.94
CA GLY A 332 -1.03 -4.19 6.11
C GLY A 332 -1.28 -2.68 6.18
N SER A 333 -0.32 -1.89 5.76
CA SER A 333 -0.43 -0.43 5.62
C SER A 333 -0.27 -0.04 4.15
N GLU A 334 -0.73 1.16 3.81
CA GLU A 334 -0.76 1.66 2.43
C GLU A 334 -0.74 3.19 2.48
N ASP A 335 0.19 3.82 1.76
CA ASP A 335 0.39 5.27 1.80
C ASP A 335 -0.62 6.06 0.96
N PHE A 336 -1.50 5.39 0.19
CA PHE A 336 -2.70 5.97 -0.39
C PHE A 336 -3.55 6.71 0.65
N SER A 337 -3.43 6.31 1.90
CA SER A 337 -4.05 6.95 3.06
C SER A 337 -3.75 8.45 3.17
N TYR A 338 -2.58 8.92 2.70
CA TYR A 338 -2.28 10.36 2.71
C TYR A 338 -3.12 11.14 1.71
N TYR A 339 -3.40 10.60 0.52
CA TYR A 339 -4.32 11.26 -0.43
C TYR A 339 -5.71 11.43 0.17
N LEU A 340 -6.19 10.42 0.92
CA LEU A 340 -7.51 10.46 1.56
C LEU A 340 -7.61 11.46 2.72
N GLN A 341 -6.51 12.05 3.17
CA GLN A 341 -6.51 13.19 4.09
C GLN A 341 -6.80 14.52 3.38
N HIS A 342 -6.68 14.57 2.05
CA HIS A 342 -6.84 15.78 1.24
C HIS A 342 -8.12 15.76 0.39
N VAL A 343 -8.45 14.60 -0.18
CA VAL A 343 -9.61 14.44 -1.05
C VAL A 343 -10.35 13.14 -0.73
N PRO A 344 -11.67 13.06 -0.94
CA PRO A 344 -12.41 11.81 -0.81
C PRO A 344 -11.90 10.78 -1.83
N GLY A 345 -12.08 9.48 -1.51
CA GLY A 345 -11.64 8.45 -2.42
C GLY A 345 -11.92 7.03 -1.96
N ALA A 346 -11.56 6.08 -2.80
CA ALA A 346 -11.72 4.68 -2.50
C ALA A 346 -10.53 3.85 -2.96
N PHE A 347 -10.03 3.03 -2.05
CA PHE A 347 -9.08 1.96 -2.29
C PHE A 347 -9.82 0.62 -2.29
N PHE A 348 -9.60 -0.19 -3.30
CA PHE A 348 -10.26 -1.49 -3.45
C PHE A 348 -9.26 -2.55 -3.90
N ARG A 349 -9.67 -3.83 -3.94
CA ARG A 349 -8.78 -4.91 -4.34
C ARG A 349 -9.37 -5.69 -5.49
N PHE A 350 -8.52 -6.04 -6.46
CA PHE A 350 -8.84 -6.95 -7.54
C PHE A 350 -8.38 -8.36 -7.19
N GLY A 351 -9.27 -9.34 -7.28
CA GLY A 351 -8.89 -10.74 -7.31
C GLY A 351 -8.03 -11.02 -8.55
N ALA A 352 -6.87 -11.60 -8.34
CA ALA A 352 -5.87 -11.83 -9.38
C ALA A 352 -5.32 -13.26 -9.34
N ARG A 353 -6.07 -14.20 -8.79
CA ARG A 353 -5.68 -15.61 -8.67
C ARG A 353 -6.45 -16.45 -9.69
N ARG A 354 -5.75 -17.31 -10.43
CA ARG A 354 -6.42 -18.35 -11.20
C ARG A 354 -7.12 -19.36 -10.28
N PRO A 355 -8.28 -19.89 -10.66
CA PRO A 355 -9.03 -20.81 -9.79
C PRO A 355 -8.22 -22.03 -9.33
N GLU A 356 -7.31 -22.52 -10.16
CA GLU A 356 -6.45 -23.69 -9.92
C GLU A 356 -5.19 -23.39 -9.10
N TRP A 357 -4.89 -22.12 -8.80
CA TRP A 357 -3.72 -21.76 -8.02
C TRP A 357 -4.00 -21.82 -6.52
N GLU A 358 -3.03 -22.28 -5.75
CA GLU A 358 -3.01 -22.02 -4.31
C GLU A 358 -2.70 -20.54 -4.06
N PRO A 359 -3.38 -19.91 -3.08
CA PRO A 359 -3.14 -18.50 -2.76
C PRO A 359 -1.69 -18.24 -2.35
N MET A 360 -1.04 -17.29 -3.01
CA MET A 360 0.30 -16.83 -2.69
C MET A 360 0.21 -15.47 -2.01
N PRO A 361 0.84 -15.27 -0.83
CA PRO A 361 0.83 -13.97 -0.17
C PRO A 361 1.65 -12.95 -0.98
N LEU A 362 1.25 -11.69 -0.87
CA LEU A 362 2.08 -10.55 -1.30
C LEU A 362 3.47 -10.64 -0.66
N HIS A 363 4.48 -10.10 -1.33
CA HIS A 363 5.90 -10.12 -0.96
C HIS A 363 6.56 -11.52 -1.00
N SER A 364 5.85 -12.54 -1.45
CA SER A 364 6.46 -13.84 -1.73
C SER A 364 7.36 -13.77 -2.97
N PRO A 365 8.53 -14.42 -2.97
CA PRO A 365 9.38 -14.52 -4.17
C PRO A 365 8.72 -15.28 -5.33
N ARG A 366 7.56 -15.90 -5.10
CA ARG A 366 6.76 -16.62 -6.10
C ARG A 366 5.44 -15.93 -6.39
N PHE A 367 5.25 -14.69 -5.90
CA PHE A 367 4.03 -13.94 -6.16
C PHE A 367 3.88 -13.64 -7.64
N ASP A 368 2.74 -13.98 -8.19
CA ASP A 368 2.37 -13.73 -9.59
C ASP A 368 0.86 -13.45 -9.66
N ILE A 369 0.38 -13.07 -10.82
CA ILE A 369 -1.04 -12.75 -11.05
C ILE A 369 -1.57 -13.51 -12.27
N ASP A 370 -2.87 -13.74 -12.30
CA ASP A 370 -3.58 -14.05 -13.53
C ASP A 370 -3.68 -12.78 -14.39
N GLU A 371 -2.95 -12.74 -15.48
CA GLU A 371 -2.87 -11.57 -16.38
C GLU A 371 -4.23 -11.18 -16.99
N ALA A 372 -5.28 -12.02 -16.87
CA ALA A 372 -6.63 -11.63 -17.23
C ALA A 372 -7.16 -10.44 -16.40
N VAL A 373 -6.62 -10.22 -15.21
CA VAL A 373 -6.98 -9.07 -14.35
C VAL A 373 -6.62 -7.73 -14.98
N LEU A 374 -5.62 -7.68 -15.86
CA LEU A 374 -5.15 -6.43 -16.50
C LEU A 374 -6.24 -5.75 -17.32
N ALA A 375 -6.93 -6.52 -18.16
CA ALA A 375 -8.05 -6.00 -18.96
C ALA A 375 -9.25 -5.63 -18.07
N ILE A 376 -9.58 -6.47 -17.09
CA ILE A 376 -10.65 -6.21 -16.11
C ILE A 376 -10.39 -4.90 -15.37
N GLY A 377 -9.16 -4.68 -14.90
CA GLY A 377 -8.78 -3.47 -14.19
C GLY A 377 -8.83 -2.22 -15.06
N ALA A 378 -8.36 -2.31 -16.31
CA ALA A 378 -8.42 -1.19 -17.26
C ALA A 378 -9.86 -0.77 -17.57
N GLU A 379 -10.73 -1.72 -17.88
CA GLU A 379 -12.16 -1.46 -18.14
C GLU A 379 -12.89 -0.92 -16.90
N PHE A 380 -12.54 -1.46 -15.74
CA PHE A 380 -13.11 -1.01 -14.48
C PHE A 380 -12.71 0.44 -14.14
N PHE A 381 -11.43 0.79 -14.27
CA PHE A 381 -10.97 2.16 -14.02
C PHE A 381 -11.54 3.16 -15.02
N ASP A 382 -11.67 2.81 -16.31
CA ASP A 382 -12.35 3.65 -17.31
C ASP A 382 -13.80 3.93 -16.91
N ALA A 383 -14.56 2.89 -16.63
CA ALA A 383 -15.97 3.03 -16.26
C ALA A 383 -16.17 3.78 -14.94
N LEU A 384 -15.31 3.53 -13.95
CA LEU A 384 -15.31 4.23 -12.67
C LEU A 384 -15.01 5.71 -12.84
N ALA A 385 -14.02 6.05 -13.67
CA ALA A 385 -13.67 7.44 -13.98
C ALA A 385 -14.85 8.18 -14.58
N ARG A 386 -15.50 7.62 -15.62
CA ARG A 386 -16.69 8.21 -16.27
C ARG A 386 -17.84 8.40 -15.28
N ARG A 387 -18.11 7.40 -14.45
CA ARG A 387 -19.17 7.46 -13.44
C ARG A 387 -18.89 8.53 -12.38
N ALA A 388 -17.66 8.58 -11.88
CA ALA A 388 -17.28 9.58 -10.89
C ALA A 388 -17.38 11.01 -11.45
N LEU A 389 -16.90 11.24 -12.67
CA LEU A 389 -17.01 12.52 -13.35
C LEU A 389 -18.47 12.95 -13.52
N HIS A 390 -19.34 12.07 -14.02
CA HIS A 390 -20.78 12.34 -14.13
C HIS A 390 -21.43 12.67 -12.79
N HIS A 391 -21.06 11.92 -11.74
CA HIS A 391 -21.56 12.16 -10.39
C HIS A 391 -21.19 13.55 -9.88
N TYR A 392 -19.91 13.92 -9.97
CA TYR A 392 -19.42 15.23 -9.50
C TYR A 392 -19.87 16.40 -10.38
N ALA A 393 -20.11 16.20 -11.67
CA ALA A 393 -20.73 17.21 -12.54
C ALA A 393 -22.19 17.50 -12.13
N SER A 394 -22.92 16.48 -11.72
CA SER A 394 -24.33 16.61 -11.29
C SER A 394 -24.48 17.20 -9.88
N ALA A 395 -23.43 17.15 -9.06
CA ALA A 395 -23.41 17.65 -7.68
C ALA A 395 -22.95 19.11 -7.55
N THR A 396 -22.56 19.77 -8.66
CA THR A 396 -22.20 21.17 -8.63
C THR A 396 -23.48 22.01 -8.58
N PRO A 397 -23.67 22.90 -7.56
CA PRO A 397 -24.88 23.69 -7.39
C PRO A 397 -25.08 24.74 -8.50
#